data_0678f6c23af17a85d8d5aede6823b626
#
_entry.id   0678f6c23af17a85d8d5aede6823b626
#
_cell.length_a   1.000
_cell.length_b   1.000
_cell.length_c   1.000
_cell.angle_alpha   90.00
_cell.angle_beta   90.00
_cell.angle_gamma   90.00
#
_symmetry.space_group_name_H-M   'P 1'
#
loop_
_entity.id
_entity.type
_entity.pdbx_description
1 polymer ?
#
loop_
_entity_poly.entity_id
_entity_poly.type
_entity_poly.pdbx_seq_one_letter_code
_entity_poly.pdbx_strand_id
1 'polypeptide(L)'
;MKYSFIIPVFNRPSEVDELLESLCAQTLRSFEAIVVEDGSQVPCEDVVKKYADRLDVHYFTKENSGPGQTRNYGVERAKGEYVLILDS
;
A
#
# COMPACT_ATOMS: atom_id res chain seq x y z
N MET A 1 1.01 4.41 16.43
CA MET A 1 0.70 4.56 14.98
C MET A 1 -0.72 5.03 14.82
N LYS A 2 -0.92 6.12 14.09
CA LYS A 2 -2.24 6.73 14.00
C LYS A 2 -3.02 6.33 12.74
N TYR A 3 -2.33 6.27 11.60
CA TYR A 3 -3.01 6.02 10.33
C TYR A 3 -2.45 4.79 9.63
N SER A 4 -3.35 4.04 8.97
CA SER A 4 -2.98 2.98 8.05
C SER A 4 -3.54 3.33 6.68
N PHE A 5 -2.67 3.48 5.69
CA PHE A 5 -3.09 3.70 4.31
C PHE A 5 -3.10 2.35 3.60
N ILE A 6 -4.26 1.97 3.10
CA ILE A 6 -4.42 0.71 2.37
C ILE A 6 -4.35 1.03 0.88
N ILE A 7 -3.41 0.41 0.19
CA ILE A 7 -3.13 0.68 -1.22
C ILE A 7 -3.35 -0.62 -2.02
N PRO A 8 -4.58 -0.85 -2.50
CA PRO A 8 -4.83 -2.00 -3.37
C PRO A 8 -4.23 -1.74 -4.75
N VAL A 9 -3.57 -2.76 -5.31
CA VAL A 9 -2.80 -2.63 -6.54
C VAL A 9 -3.12 -3.77 -7.50
N PHE A 10 -3.32 -3.41 -8.77
CA PHE A 10 -3.41 -4.40 -9.84
C PHE A 10 -2.71 -3.84 -11.09
N ASN A 11 -1.51 -4.36 -11.40
CA ASN A 11 -0.72 -3.99 -12.58
C ASN A 11 -0.43 -2.47 -12.67
N ARG A 12 -0.03 -1.85 -11.55
CA ARG A 12 0.19 -0.39 -11.52
C ARG A 12 1.47 0.01 -10.78
N PRO A 13 2.64 -0.53 -11.18
CA PRO A 13 3.88 -0.20 -10.45
C PRO A 13 4.26 1.28 -10.52
N SER A 14 4.02 1.95 -11.65
CA SER A 14 4.35 3.38 -11.78
C SER A 14 3.48 4.24 -10.88
N GLU A 15 2.19 3.93 -10.80
CA GLU A 15 1.24 4.67 -9.96
C GLU A 15 1.56 4.47 -8.49
N VAL A 16 1.97 3.26 -8.10
CA VAL A 16 2.39 2.98 -6.74
C VAL A 16 3.65 3.77 -6.41
N ASP A 17 4.61 3.85 -7.33
CA ASP A 17 5.83 4.61 -7.15
C ASP A 17 5.51 6.09 -6.88
N GLU A 18 4.66 6.70 -7.68
CA GLU A 18 4.23 8.08 -7.49
C GLU A 18 3.54 8.28 -6.13
N LEU A 19 2.68 7.35 -5.77
CA LEU A 19 1.93 7.43 -4.52
C LEU A 19 2.87 7.34 -3.31
N LEU A 20 3.78 6.37 -3.31
CA LEU A 20 4.73 6.22 -2.20
C LEU A 20 5.66 7.42 -2.10
N GLU A 21 6.08 7.99 -3.24
CA GLU A 21 6.90 9.20 -3.22
C GLU A 21 6.14 10.36 -2.59
N SER A 22 4.85 10.49 -2.90
CA SER A 22 4.04 11.55 -2.30
C SER A 22 3.88 11.34 -0.79
N LEU A 23 3.79 10.10 -0.33
CA LEU A 23 3.74 9.80 1.11
C LEU A 23 5.05 10.17 1.81
N CYS A 24 6.18 10.01 1.14
CA CYS A 24 7.47 10.43 1.68
C CYS A 24 7.53 11.94 1.90
N ALA A 25 6.84 12.71 1.08
CA ALA A 25 6.83 14.17 1.15
C ALA A 25 5.90 14.71 2.23
N GLN A 26 5.08 13.88 2.85
CA GLN A 26 4.14 14.31 3.89
C GLN A 26 4.87 14.71 5.16
N THR A 27 4.33 15.71 5.84
CA THR A 27 4.81 16.07 7.16
C THR A 27 4.29 15.10 8.23
N LEU A 28 3.20 14.43 7.97
CA LEU A 28 2.66 13.40 8.84
C LEU A 28 3.61 12.21 8.90
N ARG A 29 3.92 11.73 10.10
CA ARG A 29 4.89 10.63 10.27
C ARG A 29 4.32 9.41 10.98
N SER A 30 3.18 9.53 11.62
CA SER A 30 2.60 8.43 12.40
C SER A 30 1.67 7.59 11.52
N PHE A 31 2.23 6.94 10.50
CA PHE A 31 1.42 6.10 9.61
C PHE A 31 2.22 4.91 9.07
N GLU A 32 1.49 3.91 8.63
CA GLU A 32 2.03 2.81 7.84
C GLU A 32 1.33 2.79 6.49
N ALA A 33 1.99 2.25 5.48
CA ALA A 33 1.41 2.03 4.17
C ALA A 33 1.34 0.52 3.93
N ILE A 34 0.16 0.01 3.61
CA ILE A 34 -0.06 -1.41 3.37
C ILE A 34 -0.42 -1.59 1.90
N VAL A 35 0.54 -2.09 1.13
CA VAL A 35 0.38 -2.33 -0.30
C VAL A 35 -0.08 -3.76 -0.51
N VAL A 36 -1.22 -3.95 -1.14
CA VAL A 36 -1.79 -5.27 -1.39
C VAL A 36 -1.91 -5.49 -2.89
N GLU A 37 -1.11 -6.41 -3.39
CA GLU A 37 -1.06 -6.77 -4.81
C GLU A 37 -2.17 -7.79 -5.09
N ASP A 38 -3.11 -7.44 -5.94
CA ASP A 38 -4.28 -8.28 -6.27
C ASP A 38 -4.02 -9.16 -7.49
N GLY A 39 -3.03 -10.04 -7.38
CA GLY A 39 -2.70 -10.98 -8.45
C GLY A 39 -2.14 -10.32 -9.70
N SER A 40 -1.31 -9.29 -9.55
CA SER A 40 -0.73 -8.57 -10.68
C SER A 40 0.21 -9.43 -11.50
N GLN A 41 0.18 -9.26 -12.81
CA GLN A 41 1.17 -9.83 -13.72
C GLN A 41 2.43 -8.97 -13.75
N VAL A 42 2.28 -7.67 -13.49
CA VAL A 42 3.40 -6.73 -13.37
C VAL A 42 3.42 -6.24 -11.93
N PRO A 43 4.13 -6.94 -11.03
CA PRO A 43 4.10 -6.60 -9.61
C PRO A 43 4.89 -5.35 -9.29
N CYS A 44 4.57 -4.73 -8.15
CA CYS A 44 5.27 -3.53 -7.71
C CYS A 44 6.23 -3.80 -6.53
N GLU A 45 6.62 -5.05 -6.33
CA GLU A 45 7.50 -5.42 -5.22
C GLU A 45 8.80 -4.62 -5.21
N ASP A 46 9.46 -4.49 -6.37
CA ASP A 46 10.71 -3.76 -6.46
C ASP A 46 10.52 -2.26 -6.18
N VAL A 47 9.37 -1.72 -6.58
CA VAL A 47 9.02 -0.35 -6.27
C VAL A 47 8.91 -0.16 -4.75
N VAL A 48 8.18 -1.05 -4.09
CA VAL A 48 8.01 -0.97 -2.63
C VAL A 48 9.35 -1.03 -1.91
N LYS A 49 10.26 -1.89 -2.36
CA LYS A 49 11.58 -2.03 -1.75
C LYS A 49 12.38 -0.72 -1.75
N LYS A 50 12.18 0.13 -2.74
CA LYS A 50 12.87 1.42 -2.82
C LYS A 50 12.51 2.34 -1.65
N TYR A 51 11.35 2.14 -1.06
CA TYR A 51 10.82 3.03 -0.02
C TYR A 51 10.95 2.46 1.38
N ALA A 52 11.46 1.24 1.53
CA ALA A 52 11.54 0.57 2.82
C ALA A 52 12.36 1.33 3.86
N ASP A 53 13.36 2.13 3.41
CA ASP A 53 14.20 2.93 4.28
C ASP A 53 13.52 4.22 4.75
N ARG A 54 12.54 4.69 3.99
CA ARG A 54 11.93 6.01 4.20
C ARG A 54 10.51 5.94 4.73
N LEU A 55 9.84 4.81 4.54
CA LEU A 55 8.45 4.62 4.94
C LEU A 55 8.31 3.31 5.71
N ASP A 56 7.37 3.29 6.65
CA ASP A 56 6.89 2.05 7.24
C ASP A 56 5.90 1.43 6.25
N VAL A 57 6.43 0.72 5.27
CA VAL A 57 5.64 0.13 4.19
C VAL A 57 5.66 -1.39 4.29
N HIS A 58 4.49 -2.00 4.13
CA HIS A 58 4.30 -3.44 4.16
C HIS A 58 3.73 -3.89 2.83
N TYR A 59 4.23 -4.98 2.30
CA TYR A 59 3.85 -5.48 0.98
C TYR A 59 3.27 -6.89 1.10
N PHE A 60 2.08 -7.08 0.55
CA PHE A 60 1.39 -8.36 0.54
C PHE A 60 0.93 -8.69 -0.86
N THR A 61 0.94 -9.98 -1.19
CA THR A 61 0.39 -10.48 -2.46
C THR A 61 -0.75 -11.44 -2.16
N LYS A 62 -1.70 -11.52 -3.08
CA LYS A 62 -2.81 -12.44 -2.98
C LYS A 62 -3.31 -12.79 -4.37
N GLU A 63 -4.12 -13.85 -4.47
CA GLU A 63 -4.79 -14.19 -5.72
C GLU A 63 -5.78 -13.10 -6.10
N ASN A 64 -5.94 -12.85 -7.39
CA ASN A 64 -6.88 -11.86 -7.89
C ASN A 64 -8.29 -12.17 -7.41
N SER A 65 -8.92 -11.19 -6.76
CA SER A 65 -10.28 -11.36 -6.24
C SER A 65 -11.10 -10.09 -6.30
N GLY A 66 -10.54 -9.02 -6.87
CA GLY A 66 -11.23 -7.75 -7.03
C GLY A 66 -10.92 -6.75 -5.93
N PRO A 67 -11.26 -5.47 -6.18
CA PRO A 67 -10.85 -4.37 -5.28
C PRO A 67 -11.47 -4.46 -3.89
N GLY A 68 -12.70 -4.91 -3.75
CA GLY A 68 -13.36 -4.99 -2.45
C GLY A 68 -12.65 -5.95 -1.51
N GLN A 69 -12.36 -7.16 -1.98
CA GLN A 69 -11.67 -8.15 -1.16
C GLN A 69 -10.21 -7.74 -0.89
N THR A 70 -9.59 -7.06 -1.84
CA THR A 70 -8.22 -6.58 -1.69
C THR A 70 -8.14 -5.51 -0.59
N ARG A 71 -9.10 -4.59 -0.56
CA ARG A 71 -9.20 -3.60 0.52
C ARG A 71 -9.39 -4.27 1.87
N ASN A 72 -10.31 -5.25 1.95
CA ASN A 72 -10.56 -5.97 3.19
C ASN A 72 -9.32 -6.70 3.67
N TYR A 73 -8.56 -7.29 2.77
CA TYR A 73 -7.31 -7.95 3.09
C TYR A 73 -6.34 -6.98 3.77
N GLY A 74 -6.22 -5.78 3.22
CA GLY A 74 -5.36 -4.75 3.81
C GLY A 74 -5.87 -4.26 5.16
N VAL A 75 -7.17 -4.02 5.26
CA VAL A 75 -7.79 -3.55 6.51
C VAL A 75 -7.55 -4.54 7.65
N GLU A 76 -7.64 -5.83 7.39
CA GLU A 76 -7.41 -6.85 8.41
C GLU A 76 -6.00 -6.80 8.99
N ARG A 77 -5.05 -6.25 8.25
CA ARG A 77 -3.64 -6.15 8.65
C ARG A 77 -3.26 -4.78 9.18
N ALA A 78 -4.19 -3.84 9.15
CA ALA A 78 -3.94 -2.47 9.60
C ALA A 78 -3.80 -2.40 11.11
N LYS A 79 -2.84 -1.60 11.58
CA LYS A 79 -2.56 -1.40 13.00
C LYS A 79 -2.89 0.01 13.47
N GLY A 80 -3.16 0.93 12.53
CA GLY A 80 -3.45 2.32 12.85
C GLY A 80 -4.84 2.50 13.45
N GLU A 81 -5.04 3.59 14.13
CA GLU A 81 -6.35 3.96 14.68
C GLU A 81 -7.35 4.30 13.57
N TYR A 82 -6.86 4.91 12.51
CA TYR A 82 -7.68 5.29 11.35
C TYR A 82 -7.15 4.58 10.11
N VAL A 83 -8.08 4.09 9.30
CA VAL A 83 -7.76 3.38 8.07
C VAL A 83 -8.28 4.17 6.89
N LEU A 84 -7.40 4.48 5.95
CA LEU A 84 -7.75 5.22 4.73
C LEU A 84 -7.36 4.38 3.52
N ILE A 85 -8.25 4.37 2.52
CA ILE A 85 -8.00 3.64 1.28
C ILE A 85 -7.43 4.64 0.26
N LEU A 86 -6.28 4.31 -0.31
CA LEU A 86 -5.66 5.10 -1.36
C LEU A 86 -5.60 4.23 -2.63
N ASP A 87 -6.50 4.48 -3.54
CA ASP A 87 -6.53 3.74 -4.81
C ASP A 87 -5.37 4.20 -5.71
N SER A 88 -4.70 3.23 -6.30
CA SER A 88 -3.58 3.51 -7.20
C SER A 88 -4.04 3.69 -8.65
#